data_bccc901b48c8af2c45647aa84884027f
#
_entry.id   bccc901b48c8af2c45647aa84884027f
#
_cell.length_a   1.000
_cell.length_b   1.000
_cell.length_c   1.000
_cell.angle_alpha   90.00
_cell.angle_beta   90.00
_cell.angle_gamma   90.00
#
_symmetry.space_group_name_H-M   'P 1'
#
loop_
_entity.id
_entity.type
_entity.pdbx_description
1 polymer ?
#
loop_
_entity_poly.entity_id
_entity_poly.type
_entity_poly.pdbx_seq_one_letter_code
_entity_poly.pdbx_strand_id
1 'polypeptide(L)'
;AYSMTGWRLGWSFWPEHLVEHVNKLLINSVSCVNAAAQFAGIAALDGPDDSIHEMMEKFTARRKLIHEGLNSLPGVECSLPGGAFYAFPKVTGTGMNGAEFCQKAMHEAGVAIVPGTAFGKSCNEYVRFSFAASRDNISQALENIKKMLG
;
A
#
# COMPACT_ATOMS: atom_id res chain seq x y z
N ALA A 1 -9.35 6.92 1.48
CA ALA A 1 -10.46 6.66 2.42
C ALA A 1 -11.75 6.26 1.69
N TYR A 2 -12.05 6.89 0.55
CA TYR A 2 -13.32 6.69 -0.20
C TYR A 2 -13.20 5.68 -1.34
N SER A 3 -12.14 4.89 -1.42
CA SER A 3 -11.85 3.96 -2.53
C SER A 3 -11.86 4.65 -3.92
N MET A 4 -11.46 5.92 -3.97
CA MET A 4 -11.53 6.79 -5.15
C MET A 4 -10.19 6.99 -5.86
N THR A 5 -9.22 6.10 -5.68
CA THR A 5 -7.89 6.24 -6.33
C THR A 5 -7.97 6.31 -7.85
N GLY A 6 -8.90 5.58 -8.47
CA GLY A 6 -9.16 5.59 -9.92
C GLY A 6 -9.80 6.87 -10.43
N TRP A 7 -10.47 7.65 -9.58
CA TRP A 7 -11.09 8.93 -9.94
C TRP A 7 -10.09 10.06 -10.13
N ARG A 8 -8.83 9.85 -9.73
CA ARG A 8 -7.72 10.81 -9.89
C ARG A 8 -8.03 12.19 -9.31
N LEU A 9 -8.72 12.24 -8.16
CA LEU A 9 -9.07 13.42 -7.41
C LEU A 9 -8.21 13.54 -6.15
N GLY A 10 -7.71 14.71 -5.87
CA GLY A 10 -7.04 15.08 -4.64
C GLY A 10 -7.22 16.57 -4.38
N TRP A 11 -7.02 17.00 -3.15
CA TRP A 11 -7.05 18.39 -2.77
C TRP A 11 -5.92 18.72 -1.79
N SER A 12 -5.60 19.99 -1.69
CA SER A 12 -4.59 20.49 -0.78
C SER A 12 -4.95 21.87 -0.26
N PHE A 13 -4.55 22.16 0.97
CA PHE A 13 -4.71 23.47 1.57
C PHE A 13 -3.38 24.20 1.54
N TRP A 14 -3.41 25.46 1.09
CA TRP A 14 -2.22 26.28 0.94
C TRP A 14 -2.36 27.60 1.68
N PRO A 15 -1.27 28.16 2.23
CA PRO A 15 -1.24 29.55 2.67
C PRO A 15 -1.68 30.48 1.54
N GLU A 16 -2.46 31.52 1.85
CA GLU A 16 -3.09 32.40 0.86
C GLU A 16 -2.09 32.95 -0.18
N HIS A 17 -0.91 33.38 0.27
CA HIS A 17 0.13 33.93 -0.61
C HIS A 17 0.72 32.90 -1.61
N LEU A 18 0.50 31.61 -1.44
CA LEU A 18 0.96 30.55 -2.35
C LEU A 18 -0.12 30.09 -3.33
N VAL A 19 -1.40 30.36 -3.07
CA VAL A 19 -2.53 29.84 -3.85
C VAL A 19 -2.41 30.18 -5.33
N GLU A 20 -2.08 31.44 -5.66
CA GLU A 20 -1.93 31.87 -7.06
C GLU A 20 -0.80 31.12 -7.77
N HIS A 21 0.34 30.95 -7.12
CA HIS A 21 1.49 30.25 -7.68
C HIS A 21 1.20 28.76 -7.89
N VAL A 22 0.56 28.11 -6.92
CA VAL A 22 0.14 26.70 -7.03
C VAL A 22 -0.87 26.52 -8.15
N ASN A 23 -1.87 27.41 -8.27
CA ASN A 23 -2.84 27.36 -9.36
C ASN A 23 -2.18 27.47 -10.74
N LYS A 24 -1.20 28.37 -10.91
CA LYS A 24 -0.43 28.49 -12.17
C LYS A 24 0.30 27.17 -12.51
N LEU A 25 0.90 26.53 -11.51
CA LEU A 25 1.57 25.24 -11.69
C LEU A 25 0.56 24.14 -12.06
N LEU A 26 -0.57 24.06 -11.37
CA LEU A 26 -1.61 23.06 -11.63
C LEU A 26 -2.21 23.21 -13.03
N ILE A 27 -2.55 24.42 -13.47
CA ILE A 27 -3.08 24.67 -14.82
C ILE A 27 -2.11 24.16 -15.90
N ASN A 28 -0.81 24.37 -15.71
CA ASN A 28 0.21 24.00 -16.69
C ASN A 28 0.68 22.54 -16.59
N SER A 29 0.44 21.85 -15.46
CA SER A 29 0.87 20.46 -15.26
C SER A 29 -0.25 19.44 -15.45
N VAL A 30 -1.44 19.71 -14.90
CA VAL A 30 -2.56 18.74 -14.87
C VAL A 30 -3.85 19.31 -15.47
N SER A 31 -3.86 20.58 -15.88
CA SER A 31 -4.99 21.35 -16.38
C SER A 31 -6.11 21.48 -15.35
N CYS A 32 -7.09 20.60 -15.36
CA CYS A 32 -8.16 20.56 -14.35
C CYS A 32 -8.62 19.14 -14.09
N VAL A 33 -9.22 18.94 -12.93
CA VAL A 33 -9.88 17.68 -12.58
C VAL A 33 -11.19 17.54 -13.35
N ASN A 34 -11.50 16.33 -13.80
CA ASN A 34 -12.78 16.01 -14.44
C ASN A 34 -13.96 16.49 -13.56
N ALA A 35 -14.95 17.17 -14.17
CA ALA A 35 -16.08 17.73 -13.44
C ALA A 35 -16.89 16.66 -12.68
N ALA A 36 -17.14 15.50 -13.27
CA ALA A 36 -17.83 14.40 -12.59
C ALA A 36 -17.09 13.93 -11.34
N ALA A 37 -15.74 13.88 -11.40
CA ALA A 37 -14.92 13.52 -10.24
C ALA A 37 -15.02 14.56 -9.11
N GLN A 38 -15.14 15.86 -9.44
CA GLN A 38 -15.32 16.92 -8.45
C GLN A 38 -16.64 16.77 -7.70
N PHE A 39 -17.76 16.54 -8.42
CA PHE A 39 -19.06 16.29 -7.80
C PHE A 39 -19.07 14.98 -6.98
N ALA A 40 -18.42 13.94 -7.47
CA ALA A 40 -18.25 12.69 -6.71
C ALA A 40 -17.44 12.91 -5.43
N GLY A 41 -16.43 13.80 -5.47
CA GLY A 41 -15.64 14.19 -4.29
C GLY A 41 -16.47 14.91 -3.23
N ILE A 42 -17.32 15.85 -3.66
CA ILE A 42 -18.26 16.55 -2.77
C ILE A 42 -19.21 15.54 -2.12
N ALA A 43 -19.84 14.67 -2.92
CA ALA A 43 -20.75 13.65 -2.41
C ALA A 43 -20.04 12.67 -1.45
N ALA A 44 -18.76 12.37 -1.66
CA ALA A 44 -17.99 11.53 -0.75
C ALA A 44 -17.72 12.22 0.60
N LEU A 45 -17.46 13.53 0.59
CA LEU A 45 -17.17 14.31 1.81
C LEU A 45 -18.43 14.63 2.61
N ASP A 46 -19.55 14.86 1.94
CA ASP A 46 -20.84 15.20 2.57
C ASP A 46 -21.69 13.96 2.89
N GLY A 47 -21.27 12.80 2.40
CA GLY A 47 -21.98 11.52 2.57
C GLY A 47 -21.75 10.87 3.93
N PRO A 48 -22.48 9.76 4.22
CA PRO A 48 -22.30 9.00 5.44
C PRO A 48 -20.97 8.23 5.45
N ASP A 49 -20.38 8.08 6.63
CA ASP A 49 -19.08 7.39 6.83
C ASP A 49 -19.18 5.87 7.02
N ASP A 50 -20.40 5.29 6.96
CA ASP A 50 -20.62 3.87 7.24
C ASP A 50 -19.77 2.95 6.38
N SER A 51 -19.67 3.24 5.08
CA SER A 51 -18.84 2.46 4.14
C SER A 51 -17.35 2.56 4.44
N ILE A 52 -16.89 3.70 4.97
CA ILE A 52 -15.50 3.92 5.40
C ILE A 52 -15.22 3.09 6.64
N HIS A 53 -16.09 3.11 7.62
CA HIS A 53 -15.97 2.33 8.85
C HIS A 53 -15.92 0.84 8.56
N GLU A 54 -16.84 0.31 7.74
CA GLU A 54 -16.84 -1.09 7.32
C GLU A 54 -15.54 -1.49 6.60
N MET A 55 -15.04 -0.63 5.70
CA MET A 55 -13.78 -0.85 5.01
C MET A 55 -12.59 -0.85 5.99
N MET A 56 -12.56 0.08 6.95
CA MET A 56 -11.51 0.17 7.96
C MET A 56 -11.46 -1.06 8.87
N GLU A 57 -12.60 -1.64 9.23
CA GLU A 57 -12.64 -2.92 9.98
C GLU A 57 -11.97 -4.05 9.17
N LYS A 58 -12.32 -4.17 7.88
CA LYS A 58 -11.74 -5.17 6.98
C LYS A 58 -10.22 -4.98 6.83
N PHE A 59 -9.76 -3.73 6.67
CA PHE A 59 -8.32 -3.44 6.58
C PHE A 59 -7.60 -3.66 7.91
N THR A 60 -8.21 -3.38 9.04
CA THR A 60 -7.64 -3.66 10.36
C THR A 60 -7.40 -5.15 10.55
N ALA A 61 -8.37 -5.98 10.17
CA ALA A 61 -8.22 -7.43 10.22
C ALA A 61 -7.12 -7.95 9.27
N ARG A 62 -7.04 -7.41 8.05
CA ARG A 62 -5.98 -7.77 7.08
C ARG A 62 -4.61 -7.30 7.55
N ARG A 63 -4.50 -6.11 8.15
CA ARG A 63 -3.26 -5.58 8.74
C ARG A 63 -2.71 -6.50 9.82
N LYS A 64 -3.58 -6.97 10.71
CA LYS A 64 -3.21 -7.94 11.75
C LYS A 64 -2.73 -9.26 11.13
N LEU A 65 -3.50 -9.80 10.20
CA LEU A 65 -3.18 -11.05 9.51
C LEU A 65 -1.81 -11.01 8.81
N ILE A 66 -1.55 -9.97 8.01
CA ILE A 66 -0.28 -9.87 7.28
C ILE A 66 0.90 -9.65 8.22
N HIS A 67 0.75 -8.82 9.27
CA HIS A 67 1.79 -8.56 10.25
C HIS A 67 2.18 -9.82 11.03
N GLU A 68 1.20 -10.52 11.58
CA GLU A 68 1.43 -11.78 12.33
C GLU A 68 1.99 -12.86 11.40
N GLY A 69 1.44 -12.98 10.19
CA GLY A 69 1.89 -13.95 9.21
C GLY A 69 3.33 -13.72 8.76
N LEU A 70 3.72 -12.49 8.45
CA LEU A 70 5.10 -12.16 8.06
C LEU A 70 6.09 -12.43 9.19
N ASN A 71 5.76 -12.06 10.43
CA ASN A 71 6.63 -12.32 11.59
C ASN A 71 6.68 -13.79 12.01
N SER A 72 5.80 -14.65 11.48
CA SER A 72 5.87 -16.11 11.66
C SER A 72 6.82 -16.79 10.66
N LEU A 73 7.29 -16.07 9.63
CA LEU A 73 8.21 -16.60 8.62
C LEU A 73 9.65 -16.55 9.14
N PRO A 74 10.46 -17.60 8.91
CA PRO A 74 11.84 -17.61 9.34
C PRO A 74 12.66 -16.50 8.66
N GLY A 75 13.34 -15.69 9.45
CA GLY A 75 14.24 -14.63 8.95
C GLY A 75 13.55 -13.38 8.38
N VAL A 76 12.25 -13.23 8.62
CA VAL A 76 11.47 -12.05 8.21
C VAL A 76 11.06 -11.24 9.44
N GLU A 77 11.26 -9.94 9.41
CA GLU A 77 10.89 -9.01 10.49
C GLU A 77 10.00 -7.90 9.92
N CYS A 78 8.81 -7.73 10.46
CA CYS A 78 7.85 -6.73 10.02
C CYS A 78 7.35 -5.89 11.20
N SER A 79 7.58 -4.58 11.16
CA SER A 79 6.92 -3.63 12.07
C SER A 79 5.44 -3.52 11.74
N LEU A 80 4.60 -3.30 12.76
CA LEU A 80 3.17 -3.09 12.54
C LEU A 80 2.94 -1.82 11.72
N PRO A 81 2.33 -1.90 10.52
CA PRO A 81 2.06 -0.72 9.71
C PRO A 81 1.16 0.28 10.44
N GLY A 82 1.58 1.55 10.52
CA GLY A 82 0.81 2.62 11.15
C GLY A 82 -0.33 3.15 10.29
N GLY A 83 -0.31 2.88 8.97
CA GLY A 83 -1.30 3.37 8.01
C GLY A 83 -1.15 2.73 6.64
N ALA A 84 -1.95 3.18 5.68
CA ALA A 84 -2.06 2.62 4.33
C ALA A 84 -2.41 1.12 4.33
N PHE A 85 -2.15 0.44 3.23
CA PHE A 85 -2.39 -1.00 3.05
C PHE A 85 -1.13 -1.75 2.59
N TYR A 86 0.03 -1.29 3.08
CA TYR A 86 1.34 -1.87 2.78
C TYR A 86 2.04 -2.33 4.06
N ALA A 87 2.68 -3.49 3.99
CA ALA A 87 3.67 -3.96 4.96
C ALA A 87 5.07 -3.91 4.31
N PHE A 88 6.08 -3.54 5.09
CA PHE A 88 7.45 -3.32 4.60
C PHE A 88 8.45 -4.10 5.46
N PRO A 89 8.44 -5.45 5.38
CA PRO A 89 9.32 -6.29 6.17
C PRO A 89 10.75 -6.26 5.69
N LYS A 90 11.67 -6.43 6.64
CA LYS A 90 13.07 -6.78 6.42
C LYS A 90 13.18 -8.29 6.18
N VAL A 91 13.95 -8.71 5.17
CA VAL A 91 14.03 -10.10 4.74
C VAL A 91 15.44 -10.71 4.83
N THR A 92 16.43 -9.95 5.27
CA THR A 92 17.84 -10.39 5.28
C THR A 92 18.12 -11.59 6.18
N GLY A 93 17.29 -11.83 7.21
CA GLY A 93 17.39 -13.04 8.02
C GLY A 93 17.13 -14.35 7.24
N THR A 94 16.56 -14.24 6.02
CA THR A 94 16.40 -15.38 5.10
C THR A 94 17.66 -15.69 4.29
N GLY A 95 18.72 -14.90 4.43
CA GLY A 95 19.94 -14.99 3.63
C GLY A 95 19.84 -14.31 2.26
N MET A 96 18.73 -13.64 1.94
CA MET A 96 18.48 -12.96 0.66
C MET A 96 18.35 -11.45 0.86
N ASN A 97 18.73 -10.67 -0.14
CA ASN A 97 18.33 -9.27 -0.24
C ASN A 97 16.90 -9.14 -0.80
N GLY A 98 16.33 -7.91 -0.79
CA GLY A 98 14.96 -7.69 -1.20
C GLY A 98 14.66 -8.07 -2.66
N ALA A 99 15.62 -7.88 -3.57
CA ALA A 99 15.43 -8.22 -4.99
C ALA A 99 15.43 -9.74 -5.20
N GLU A 100 16.38 -10.45 -4.58
CA GLU A 100 16.46 -11.91 -4.61
C GLU A 100 15.22 -12.56 -4.00
N PHE A 101 14.76 -12.04 -2.86
CA PHE A 101 13.54 -12.50 -2.22
C PHE A 101 12.31 -12.31 -3.14
N CYS A 102 12.17 -11.16 -3.80
CA CYS A 102 11.07 -10.89 -4.74
C CYS A 102 11.08 -11.86 -5.93
N GLN A 103 12.26 -12.13 -6.51
CA GLN A 103 12.39 -13.08 -7.62
C GLN A 103 11.99 -14.49 -7.19
N LYS A 104 12.50 -14.95 -6.07
CA LYS A 104 12.17 -16.29 -5.53
C LYS A 104 10.69 -16.39 -5.18
N ALA A 105 10.11 -15.38 -4.51
CA ALA A 105 8.69 -15.32 -4.20
C ALA A 105 7.80 -15.40 -5.44
N MET A 106 8.17 -14.72 -6.52
CA MET A 106 7.45 -14.76 -7.78
C MET A 106 7.50 -16.15 -8.44
N HIS A 107 8.69 -16.74 -8.53
CA HIS A 107 8.88 -17.98 -9.29
C HIS A 107 8.47 -19.25 -8.53
N GLU A 108 8.74 -19.31 -7.22
CA GLU A 108 8.49 -20.51 -6.43
C GLU A 108 7.19 -20.44 -5.60
N ALA A 109 6.82 -19.24 -5.13
CA ALA A 109 5.61 -19.07 -4.31
C ALA A 109 4.41 -18.49 -5.11
N GLY A 110 4.62 -17.97 -6.33
CA GLY A 110 3.57 -17.31 -7.11
C GLY A 110 3.08 -16.00 -6.49
N VAL A 111 3.94 -15.32 -5.70
CA VAL A 111 3.61 -14.10 -4.96
C VAL A 111 4.36 -12.90 -5.53
N ALA A 112 3.61 -11.97 -6.12
CA ALA A 112 4.15 -10.71 -6.65
C ALA A 112 4.29 -9.66 -5.56
N ILE A 113 5.52 -9.25 -5.27
CA ILE A 113 5.88 -8.22 -4.29
C ILE A 113 6.92 -7.27 -4.88
N VAL A 114 7.12 -6.12 -4.25
CA VAL A 114 7.99 -5.08 -4.79
C VAL A 114 9.27 -5.01 -3.95
N PRO A 115 10.47 -5.03 -4.58
CA PRO A 115 11.72 -4.88 -3.84
C PRO A 115 11.82 -3.48 -3.23
N GLY A 116 12.39 -3.39 -2.04
CA GLY A 116 12.54 -2.12 -1.30
C GLY A 116 13.35 -1.07 -2.06
N THR A 117 14.29 -1.50 -2.91
CA THR A 117 15.10 -0.59 -3.74
C THR A 117 14.27 0.30 -4.68
N ALA A 118 13.03 -0.07 -5.00
CA ALA A 118 12.08 0.78 -5.72
C ALA A 118 11.70 2.05 -4.94
N PHE A 119 11.94 2.06 -3.61
CA PHE A 119 11.63 3.17 -2.70
C PHE A 119 12.87 3.90 -2.16
N GLY A 120 14.05 3.43 -2.54
CA GLY A 120 15.32 4.04 -2.19
C GLY A 120 16.45 3.01 -2.08
N LYS A 121 17.67 3.43 -2.39
CA LYS A 121 18.85 2.54 -2.39
C LYS A 121 19.13 1.93 -1.00
N SER A 122 18.80 2.65 0.08
CA SER A 122 18.96 2.19 1.46
C SER A 122 17.98 1.07 1.85
N CYS A 123 16.94 0.83 1.04
CA CYS A 123 15.92 -0.18 1.33
C CYS A 123 16.21 -1.55 0.69
N ASN A 124 17.48 -1.86 0.38
CA ASN A 124 17.89 -3.13 -0.25
C ASN A 124 17.53 -4.38 0.57
N GLU A 125 17.40 -4.23 1.89
CA GLU A 125 17.09 -5.31 2.83
C GLU A 125 15.58 -5.58 2.98
N TYR A 126 14.74 -4.79 2.30
CA TYR A 126 13.30 -4.75 2.49
C TYR A 126 12.54 -5.16 1.24
N VAL A 127 11.29 -5.58 1.45
CA VAL A 127 10.31 -5.80 0.38
C VAL A 127 8.98 -5.17 0.77
N ARG A 128 8.13 -4.81 -0.20
CA ARG A 128 6.81 -4.27 0.06
C ARG A 128 5.72 -5.27 -0.34
N PHE A 129 4.91 -5.65 0.65
CA PHE A 129 3.65 -6.35 0.44
C PHE A 129 2.48 -5.38 0.40
N SER A 130 1.48 -5.66 -0.44
CA SER A 130 0.17 -5.02 -0.36
C SER A 130 -0.81 -6.00 0.30
N PHE A 131 -1.57 -5.53 1.30
CA PHE A 131 -2.67 -6.29 1.88
C PHE A 131 -4.06 -5.81 1.45
N ALA A 132 -4.11 -5.09 0.30
CA ALA A 132 -5.36 -4.76 -0.39
C ALA A 132 -5.88 -5.98 -1.21
N ALA A 133 -5.96 -7.13 -0.57
CA ALA A 133 -6.41 -8.40 -1.14
C ALA A 133 -7.40 -9.09 -0.19
N SER A 134 -8.04 -10.18 -0.61
CA SER A 134 -8.86 -10.99 0.30
C SER A 134 -8.02 -11.63 1.40
N ARG A 135 -8.63 -11.95 2.55
CA ARG A 135 -7.95 -12.65 3.65
C ARG A 135 -7.40 -14.01 3.19
N ASP A 136 -8.15 -14.70 2.35
CA ASP A 136 -7.77 -16.02 1.82
C ASP A 136 -6.51 -15.91 0.94
N ASN A 137 -6.47 -14.90 0.05
CA ASN A 137 -5.29 -14.65 -0.79
C ASN A 137 -4.06 -14.27 0.06
N ILE A 138 -4.24 -13.47 1.12
CA ILE A 138 -3.14 -13.12 2.04
C ILE A 138 -2.63 -14.37 2.74
N SER A 139 -3.53 -15.19 3.29
CA SER A 139 -3.17 -16.44 3.96
C SER A 139 -2.46 -17.41 3.02
N GLN A 140 -2.99 -17.59 1.81
CA GLN A 140 -2.39 -18.46 0.80
C GLN A 140 -0.98 -17.99 0.39
N ALA A 141 -0.81 -16.67 0.20
CA ALA A 141 0.50 -16.09 -0.12
C ALA A 141 1.52 -16.34 1.00
N LEU A 142 1.13 -16.16 2.27
CA LEU A 142 1.98 -16.43 3.42
C LEU A 142 2.37 -17.91 3.53
N GLU A 143 1.43 -18.82 3.30
CA GLU A 143 1.70 -20.26 3.28
C GLU A 143 2.67 -20.65 2.15
N ASN A 144 2.48 -20.09 0.95
CA ASN A 144 3.35 -20.35 -0.18
C ASN A 144 4.77 -19.86 0.09
N ILE A 145 4.92 -18.65 0.65
CA ILE A 145 6.24 -18.10 1.03
C ILE A 145 6.86 -18.96 2.14
N LYS A 146 6.09 -19.41 3.10
CA LYS A 146 6.59 -20.31 4.15
C LYS A 146 7.17 -21.60 3.57
N LYS A 147 6.50 -22.22 2.61
CA LYS A 147 6.99 -23.41 1.90
C LYS A 147 8.25 -23.13 1.07
N MET A 148 8.35 -21.93 0.47
CA MET A 148 9.52 -21.49 -0.28
C MET A 148 10.77 -21.32 0.60
N LEU A 149 10.56 -20.94 1.88
CA LEU A 149 11.66 -20.72 2.83
C LEU A 149 12.11 -22.02 3.54
N GLY A 150 11.32 -23.07 3.52
CA GLY A 150 11.60 -24.36 4.11
C GLY A 150 10.96 -24.50 5.50
#